data_37a8bb00b0add70ac3a2d158a88b7e3f
#
_entry.id   37a8bb00b0add70ac3a2d158a88b7e3f
#
_cell.length_a   1.000
_cell.length_b   1.000
_cell.length_c   1.000
_cell.angle_alpha   90.00
_cell.angle_beta   90.00
_cell.angle_gamma   90.00
#
_symmetry.space_group_name_H-M   'P 1'
#
loop_
_entity.id
_entity.type
_entity.pdbx_description
1 polymer ?
#
loop_
_entity_poly.entity_id
_entity_poly.type
_entity_poly.pdbx_seq_one_letter_code
_entity_poly.pdbx_strand_id
1 'polypeptide(L)'
;MKISLCLMVWNELEGCKMDVPNLPRDAFDEIYAVDGGSTDGTVEYLQTQGIAVHKQPKRGLNAAYEHADEMSTCDAVVVFFPKSTTPTEDLRKFRPFFEQGNGLVIASRQIKGSVNEEDAGLWRPRKWAVWCLALFAALLWKREGYRVRDVLHGFKGWTRSAFAQMRILDHGLSIDIEMVVRAYKLQIKRVEFPTSEIARHYGDTHFHIWPTGRKLLTYLRFELGRND
;
A
#
# COMPACT_ATOMS: atom_id res chain seq x y z
N MET A 1 16.32 2.61 13.39
CA MET A 1 14.90 2.32 13.18
C MET A 1 14.77 0.90 12.65
N LYS A 2 13.93 0.08 13.27
CA LYS A 2 13.61 -1.27 12.78
C LYS A 2 12.42 -1.21 11.82
N ILE A 3 12.45 -2.02 10.77
CA ILE A 3 11.44 -1.99 9.70
C ILE A 3 10.99 -3.41 9.39
N SER A 4 9.68 -3.64 9.43
CA SER A 4 9.05 -4.89 8.98
C SER A 4 8.65 -4.82 7.52
N LEU A 5 8.81 -5.92 6.80
CA LEU A 5 8.15 -6.17 5.52
C LEU A 5 6.95 -7.08 5.72
N CYS A 6 5.76 -6.60 5.40
CA CYS A 6 4.54 -7.37 5.39
C CYS A 6 4.11 -7.72 3.97
N LEU A 7 4.04 -9.00 3.65
CA LEU A 7 3.50 -9.49 2.39
C LEU A 7 1.97 -9.62 2.53
N MET A 8 1.23 -8.91 1.69
CA MET A 8 -0.23 -9.01 1.63
C MET A 8 -0.63 -10.02 0.57
N VAL A 9 -1.26 -11.11 0.97
CA VAL A 9 -1.57 -12.23 0.06
C VAL A 9 -3.03 -12.66 0.15
N TRP A 10 -3.57 -13.05 -0.99
CA TRP A 10 -4.85 -13.76 -1.12
C TRP A 10 -4.89 -14.46 -2.47
N ASN A 11 -4.66 -15.79 -2.46
CA ASN A 11 -4.54 -16.61 -3.66
C ASN A 11 -3.49 -16.05 -4.65
N GLU A 12 -2.25 -15.91 -4.18
CA GLU A 12 -1.13 -15.31 -4.93
C GLU A 12 0.06 -16.27 -5.04
N LEU A 13 -0.19 -17.59 -5.12
CA LEU A 13 0.90 -18.59 -5.13
C LEU A 13 1.94 -18.33 -6.21
N GLU A 14 1.51 -18.08 -7.45
CA GLU A 14 2.44 -17.88 -8.58
C GLU A 14 3.22 -16.56 -8.43
N GLY A 15 2.58 -15.48 -7.98
CA GLY A 15 3.27 -14.23 -7.67
C GLY A 15 4.29 -14.41 -6.55
N CYS A 16 3.93 -15.13 -5.49
CA CYS A 16 4.83 -15.45 -4.39
C CYS A 16 6.06 -16.25 -4.87
N LYS A 17 5.87 -17.25 -5.74
CA LYS A 17 6.99 -18.03 -6.30
C LYS A 17 7.99 -17.17 -7.08
N MET A 18 7.53 -16.11 -7.72
CA MET A 18 8.37 -15.20 -8.48
C MET A 18 9.04 -14.14 -7.62
N ASP A 19 8.31 -13.52 -6.69
CA ASP A 19 8.80 -12.38 -5.94
C ASP A 19 9.57 -12.77 -4.67
N VAL A 20 9.11 -13.80 -3.92
CA VAL A 20 9.69 -14.14 -2.61
C VAL A 20 11.16 -14.53 -2.65
N PRO A 21 11.66 -15.26 -3.67
CA PRO A 21 13.09 -15.55 -3.80
C PRO A 21 13.96 -14.31 -4.02
N ASN A 22 13.35 -13.22 -4.55
CA ASN A 22 14.04 -11.99 -4.91
C ASN A 22 13.85 -10.87 -3.87
N LEU A 23 13.24 -11.16 -2.72
CA LEU A 23 13.06 -10.17 -1.67
C LEU A 23 14.42 -9.73 -1.08
N PRO A 24 14.68 -8.43 -0.91
CA PRO A 24 15.89 -7.94 -0.27
C PRO A 24 15.78 -8.13 1.27
N ARG A 25 15.90 -9.38 1.73
CA ARG A 25 15.69 -9.76 3.14
C ARG A 25 16.61 -9.02 4.10
N ASP A 26 17.81 -8.67 3.66
CA ASP A 26 18.81 -7.90 4.42
C ASP A 26 18.39 -6.43 4.68
N ALA A 27 17.41 -5.91 3.95
CA ALA A 27 16.90 -4.56 4.14
C ALA A 27 15.88 -4.44 5.28
N PHE A 28 15.39 -5.56 5.82
CA PHE A 28 14.32 -5.62 6.81
C PHE A 28 14.75 -6.37 8.07
N ASP A 29 14.24 -5.91 9.21
CA ASP A 29 14.52 -6.52 10.51
C ASP A 29 13.51 -7.67 10.80
N GLU A 30 12.37 -7.66 10.12
CA GLU A 30 11.30 -8.65 10.26
C GLU A 30 10.58 -8.83 8.91
N ILE A 31 10.22 -10.07 8.56
CA ILE A 31 9.42 -10.37 7.38
C ILE A 31 8.31 -11.33 7.76
N TYR A 32 7.08 -10.99 7.46
CA TYR A 32 5.90 -11.82 7.67
C TYR A 32 4.86 -11.58 6.57
N ALA A 33 3.82 -12.39 6.55
CA ALA A 33 2.70 -12.22 5.63
C ALA A 33 1.38 -12.08 6.39
N VAL A 34 0.44 -11.32 5.82
CA VAL A 34 -0.97 -11.27 6.20
C VAL A 34 -1.77 -11.92 5.08
N ASP A 35 -2.48 -13.01 5.42
CA ASP A 35 -3.25 -13.81 4.47
C ASP A 35 -4.75 -13.53 4.57
N GLY A 36 -5.37 -13.21 3.43
CA GLY A 36 -6.80 -12.94 3.29
C GLY A 36 -7.69 -14.19 3.25
N GLY A 37 -7.14 -15.38 3.48
CA GLY A 37 -7.82 -16.67 3.41
C GLY A 37 -7.56 -17.39 2.10
N SER A 38 -6.29 -17.56 1.74
CA SER A 38 -5.85 -18.30 0.56
C SER A 38 -6.17 -19.78 0.62
N THR A 39 -6.43 -20.39 -0.54
CA THR A 39 -6.78 -21.81 -0.71
C THR A 39 -6.00 -22.47 -1.84
N ASP A 40 -5.04 -21.75 -2.43
CA ASP A 40 -4.27 -22.15 -3.61
C ASP A 40 -2.86 -22.69 -3.29
N GLY A 41 -2.51 -22.82 -2.01
CA GLY A 41 -1.17 -23.22 -1.55
C GLY A 41 -0.23 -22.04 -1.26
N THR A 42 -0.72 -20.80 -1.31
CA THR A 42 0.07 -19.59 -0.97
C THR A 42 0.66 -19.67 0.43
N VAL A 43 -0.16 -20.06 1.42
CA VAL A 43 0.25 -20.09 2.84
C VAL A 43 1.35 -21.14 3.04
N GLU A 44 1.15 -22.34 2.54
CA GLU A 44 2.09 -23.44 2.64
C GLU A 44 3.43 -23.08 1.97
N TYR A 45 3.37 -22.47 0.80
CA TYR A 45 4.59 -22.00 0.12
C TYR A 45 5.36 -20.99 0.96
N LEU A 46 4.71 -19.95 1.49
CA LEU A 46 5.37 -18.93 2.31
C LEU A 46 6.01 -19.53 3.57
N GLN A 47 5.34 -20.49 4.20
CA GLN A 47 5.88 -21.21 5.36
C GLN A 47 7.14 -22.01 5.01
N THR A 48 7.19 -22.65 3.82
CA THR A 48 8.42 -23.33 3.35
C THR A 48 9.58 -22.35 3.11
N GLN A 49 9.28 -21.08 2.84
CA GLN A 49 10.28 -20.02 2.69
C GLN A 49 10.70 -19.38 4.02
N GLY A 50 10.24 -19.91 5.16
CA GLY A 50 10.53 -19.42 6.49
C GLY A 50 9.83 -18.09 6.83
N ILE A 51 8.71 -17.77 6.15
CA ILE A 51 7.94 -16.56 6.39
C ILE A 51 6.74 -16.92 7.28
N ALA A 52 6.62 -16.25 8.42
CA ALA A 52 5.45 -16.38 9.30
C ALA A 52 4.21 -15.83 8.58
N VAL A 53 3.09 -16.57 8.65
CA VAL A 53 1.84 -16.16 8.00
C VAL A 53 0.77 -15.97 9.07
N HIS A 54 0.21 -14.77 9.12
CA HIS A 54 -0.88 -14.39 10.00
C HIS A 54 -2.18 -14.32 9.22
N LYS A 55 -3.17 -15.10 9.62
CA LYS A 55 -4.48 -15.07 8.98
C LYS A 55 -5.21 -13.80 9.39
N GLN A 56 -5.69 -13.06 8.40
CA GLN A 56 -6.48 -11.85 8.60
C GLN A 56 -7.78 -12.18 9.37
N PRO A 57 -8.07 -11.51 10.50
CA PRO A 57 -9.24 -11.82 11.32
C PRO A 57 -10.55 -11.39 10.67
N LYS A 58 -10.53 -10.36 9.85
CA LYS A 58 -11.69 -9.77 9.18
C LYS A 58 -11.39 -9.49 7.72
N ARG A 59 -12.34 -9.75 6.83
CA ARG A 59 -12.19 -9.43 5.40
C ARG A 59 -12.17 -7.92 5.16
N GLY A 60 -11.36 -7.50 4.22
CA GLY A 60 -11.25 -6.10 3.77
C GLY A 60 -9.81 -5.61 3.78
N LEU A 61 -9.50 -4.69 2.88
CA LEU A 61 -8.14 -4.18 2.74
C LEU A 61 -7.73 -3.34 3.95
N ASN A 62 -8.66 -2.52 4.51
CA ASN A 62 -8.39 -1.74 5.73
C ASN A 62 -8.00 -2.65 6.88
N ALA A 63 -8.78 -3.73 7.12
CA ALA A 63 -8.49 -4.70 8.17
C ALA A 63 -7.15 -5.43 7.96
N ALA A 64 -6.75 -5.68 6.70
CA ALA A 64 -5.44 -6.27 6.41
C ALA A 64 -4.28 -5.34 6.81
N TYR A 65 -4.40 -4.04 6.56
CA TYR A 65 -3.38 -3.05 6.95
C TYR A 65 -3.30 -2.85 8.47
N GLU A 66 -4.47 -2.79 9.15
CA GLU A 66 -4.54 -2.75 10.60
C GLU A 66 -3.84 -3.98 11.20
N HIS A 67 -4.16 -5.16 10.68
CA HIS A 67 -3.54 -6.41 11.15
C HIS A 67 -2.05 -6.47 10.84
N ALA A 68 -1.60 -5.90 9.70
CA ALA A 68 -0.17 -5.78 9.41
C ALA A 68 0.54 -4.87 10.44
N ASP A 69 -0.06 -3.76 10.83
CA ASP A 69 0.51 -2.89 11.88
C ASP A 69 0.55 -3.58 13.24
N GLU A 70 -0.52 -4.30 13.62
CA GLU A 70 -0.63 -5.04 14.87
C GLU A 70 0.43 -6.14 15.01
N MET A 71 0.68 -6.90 13.94
CA MET A 71 1.62 -8.04 13.96
C MET A 71 3.09 -7.60 13.95
N SER A 72 3.39 -6.38 13.54
CA SER A 72 4.77 -5.87 13.50
C SER A 72 5.34 -5.64 14.88
N THR A 73 6.60 -6.07 15.09
CA THR A 73 7.40 -5.76 16.29
C THR A 73 8.35 -4.57 16.07
N CYS A 74 8.36 -3.98 14.86
CA CYS A 74 9.28 -2.93 14.44
C CYS A 74 8.68 -1.53 14.57
N ASP A 75 9.48 -0.49 14.26
CA ASP A 75 9.07 0.92 14.32
C ASP A 75 8.25 1.35 13.10
N ALA A 76 8.45 0.67 11.96
CA ALA A 76 7.78 0.94 10.70
C ALA A 76 7.42 -0.34 9.98
N VAL A 77 6.36 -0.27 9.16
CA VAL A 77 5.86 -1.37 8.33
C VAL A 77 5.90 -0.94 6.87
N VAL A 78 6.39 -1.81 6.01
CA VAL A 78 6.29 -1.71 4.54
C VAL A 78 5.39 -2.83 4.06
N VAL A 79 4.37 -2.49 3.29
CA VAL A 79 3.46 -3.47 2.68
C VAL A 79 3.84 -3.71 1.23
N PHE A 80 3.92 -4.97 0.85
CA PHE A 80 4.19 -5.42 -0.51
C PHE A 80 3.19 -6.49 -0.93
N PHE A 81 2.73 -6.41 -2.17
CA PHE A 81 1.84 -7.39 -2.78
C PHE A 81 2.66 -8.22 -3.79
N PRO A 82 2.98 -9.48 -3.50
CA PRO A 82 3.81 -10.33 -4.36
C PRO A 82 3.02 -10.82 -5.58
N LYS A 83 2.87 -9.94 -6.57
CA LYS A 83 2.08 -10.15 -7.80
C LYS A 83 2.95 -10.22 -9.05
N SER A 84 4.27 -10.13 -8.90
CA SER A 84 5.23 -10.00 -9.99
C SER A 84 4.96 -8.83 -10.94
N THR A 85 4.37 -7.76 -10.40
CA THR A 85 4.06 -6.54 -11.16
C THR A 85 4.96 -5.37 -10.82
N THR A 86 5.66 -5.43 -9.68
CA THR A 86 6.47 -4.34 -9.14
C THR A 86 7.85 -4.87 -8.76
N PRO A 87 8.96 -4.14 -9.05
CA PRO A 87 10.30 -4.58 -8.71
C PRO A 87 10.49 -4.74 -7.21
N THR A 88 10.91 -5.94 -6.77
CA THR A 88 11.22 -6.22 -5.36
C THR A 88 12.39 -5.37 -4.84
N GLU A 89 13.32 -4.97 -5.71
CA GLU A 89 14.47 -4.13 -5.35
C GLU A 89 14.04 -2.72 -4.88
N ASP A 90 12.86 -2.25 -5.30
CA ASP A 90 12.31 -0.97 -4.82
C ASP A 90 12.00 -0.98 -3.32
N LEU A 91 11.88 -2.14 -2.70
CA LEU A 91 11.74 -2.31 -1.25
C LEU A 91 12.90 -1.68 -0.46
N ARG A 92 14.12 -1.65 -1.00
CA ARG A 92 15.28 -1.00 -0.37
C ARG A 92 15.14 0.51 -0.24
N LYS A 93 14.31 1.13 -1.08
CA LYS A 93 14.14 2.59 -1.11
C LYS A 93 13.40 3.14 0.10
N PHE A 94 12.67 2.33 0.87
CA PHE A 94 11.87 2.80 2.01
C PHE A 94 12.72 3.27 3.19
N ARG A 95 13.76 2.51 3.57
CA ARG A 95 14.59 2.80 4.76
C ARG A 95 15.15 4.23 4.78
N PRO A 96 15.81 4.74 3.73
CA PRO A 96 16.34 6.11 3.72
C PRO A 96 15.27 7.18 3.96
N PHE A 97 14.04 6.97 3.44
CA PHE A 97 12.96 7.94 3.66
C PHE A 97 12.42 7.92 5.09
N PHE A 98 12.33 6.76 5.71
CA PHE A 98 11.97 6.68 7.13
C PHE A 98 13.02 7.33 8.01
N GLU A 99 14.30 7.12 7.74
CA GLU A 99 15.42 7.74 8.46
C GLU A 99 15.43 9.27 8.34
N GLN A 100 14.87 9.82 7.26
CA GLN A 100 14.62 11.24 7.09
C GLN A 100 13.39 11.74 7.87
N GLY A 101 12.72 10.88 8.64
CA GLY A 101 11.57 11.22 9.48
C GLY A 101 10.23 11.28 8.75
N ASN A 102 10.11 10.64 7.57
CA ASN A 102 8.80 10.52 6.92
C ASN A 102 7.94 9.48 7.66
N GLY A 103 6.71 9.86 7.99
CA GLY A 103 5.74 8.97 8.61
C GLY A 103 4.93 8.15 7.61
N LEU A 104 4.90 8.57 6.33
CA LEU A 104 4.25 7.85 5.23
C LEU A 104 5.14 7.93 3.97
N VAL A 105 5.46 6.77 3.40
CA VAL A 105 6.27 6.63 2.19
C VAL A 105 5.49 5.81 1.16
N ILE A 106 5.38 6.31 -0.07
CA ILE A 106 4.59 5.68 -1.12
C ILE A 106 5.47 5.43 -2.35
N ALA A 107 5.51 4.20 -2.83
CA ALA A 107 6.05 3.88 -4.14
C ALA A 107 5.03 4.33 -5.20
N SER A 108 5.36 5.30 -6.03
CA SER A 108 4.40 5.99 -6.90
C SER A 108 4.57 5.61 -8.36
N ARG A 109 3.46 5.39 -9.04
CA ARG A 109 3.36 5.18 -10.50
C ARG A 109 3.02 6.46 -11.26
N GLN A 110 2.91 7.59 -10.55
CA GLN A 110 2.36 8.86 -11.07
C GLN A 110 3.38 10.00 -11.11
N ILE A 111 4.61 9.77 -10.69
CA ILE A 111 5.68 10.80 -10.67
C ILE A 111 6.71 10.56 -11.76
N LYS A 112 7.57 11.55 -12.01
CA LYS A 112 8.64 11.44 -13.01
C LYS A 112 9.58 10.27 -12.67
N GLY A 113 9.84 9.43 -13.64
CA GLY A 113 10.69 8.24 -13.50
C GLY A 113 9.93 6.96 -13.10
N SER A 114 8.60 7.05 -12.94
CA SER A 114 7.75 5.88 -12.74
C SER A 114 7.20 5.34 -14.06
N VAL A 115 6.80 4.06 -14.04
CA VAL A 115 6.10 3.38 -15.15
C VAL A 115 4.76 2.87 -14.62
N ASN A 116 3.69 3.10 -15.38
CA ASN A 116 2.35 2.60 -15.08
C ASN A 116 1.91 1.62 -16.16
N GLU A 117 1.21 0.56 -15.82
CA GLU A 117 0.69 -0.45 -16.76
C GLU A 117 -0.12 0.17 -17.92
N GLU A 118 -0.81 1.29 -17.68
CA GLU A 118 -1.58 2.00 -18.71
C GLU A 118 -0.74 2.90 -19.62
N ASP A 119 0.57 3.07 -19.37
CA ASP A 119 1.42 3.99 -20.15
C ASP A 119 1.62 3.55 -21.60
N ALA A 120 1.44 2.27 -21.90
CA ALA A 120 1.45 1.75 -23.28
C ALA A 120 0.21 2.11 -24.09
N GLY A 121 -0.89 2.55 -23.47
CA GLY A 121 -2.17 2.87 -24.12
C GLY A 121 -2.37 4.36 -24.35
N LEU A 122 -3.20 4.72 -25.36
CA LEU A 122 -3.67 6.09 -25.57
C LEU A 122 -4.72 6.49 -24.54
N TRP A 123 -5.54 5.56 -24.11
CA TRP A 123 -6.57 5.76 -23.09
C TRP A 123 -6.08 5.26 -21.74
N ARG A 124 -6.07 6.16 -20.72
CA ARG A 124 -5.53 5.90 -19.37
C ARG A 124 -6.55 6.26 -18.28
N PRO A 125 -7.75 5.65 -18.28
CA PRO A 125 -8.86 6.10 -17.44
C PRO A 125 -8.56 5.94 -15.95
N ARG A 126 -7.88 4.86 -15.56
CA ARG A 126 -7.49 4.63 -14.15
C ARG A 126 -6.45 5.66 -13.70
N LYS A 127 -5.44 5.90 -14.53
CA LYS A 127 -4.38 6.89 -14.26
C LYS A 127 -4.96 8.28 -14.07
N TRP A 128 -5.89 8.69 -14.94
CA TRP A 128 -6.56 9.99 -14.84
C TRP A 128 -7.48 10.06 -13.61
N ALA A 129 -8.23 9.00 -13.31
CA ALA A 129 -9.07 8.94 -12.11
C ALA A 129 -8.24 9.10 -10.83
N VAL A 130 -7.10 8.40 -10.73
CA VAL A 130 -6.17 8.55 -9.59
C VAL A 130 -5.63 9.96 -9.50
N TRP A 131 -5.24 10.57 -10.64
CA TRP A 131 -4.75 11.95 -10.68
C TRP A 131 -5.80 12.96 -10.22
N CYS A 132 -7.04 12.86 -10.72
CA CYS A 132 -8.16 13.70 -10.29
C CYS A 132 -8.44 13.55 -8.79
N LEU A 133 -8.46 12.31 -8.30
CA LEU A 133 -8.68 12.01 -6.89
C LEU A 133 -7.57 12.59 -6.00
N ALA A 134 -6.31 12.45 -6.43
CA ALA A 134 -5.16 13.01 -5.73
C ALA A 134 -5.20 14.55 -5.68
N LEU A 135 -5.59 15.19 -6.80
CA LEU A 135 -5.77 16.62 -6.87
C LEU A 135 -6.88 17.08 -5.93
N PHE A 136 -8.03 16.43 -5.98
CA PHE A 136 -9.18 16.73 -5.14
C PHE A 136 -8.84 16.60 -3.65
N ALA A 137 -8.22 15.49 -3.24
CA ALA A 137 -7.78 15.30 -1.86
C ALA A 137 -6.78 16.37 -1.41
N ALA A 138 -5.84 16.74 -2.27
CA ALA A 138 -4.87 17.78 -1.96
C ALA A 138 -5.51 19.17 -1.83
N LEU A 139 -6.47 19.53 -2.69
CA LEU A 139 -7.18 20.81 -2.63
C LEU A 139 -7.99 20.95 -1.34
N LEU A 140 -8.61 19.87 -0.88
CA LEU A 140 -9.46 19.90 0.32
C LEU A 140 -8.65 19.89 1.63
N TRP A 141 -7.61 19.06 1.72
CA TRP A 141 -7.00 18.76 3.02
C TRP A 141 -5.51 19.08 3.13
N LYS A 142 -4.78 19.18 2.00
CA LYS A 142 -3.36 19.52 2.07
C LYS A 142 -3.17 20.99 2.43
N ARG A 143 -2.58 21.25 3.59
CA ARG A 143 -2.13 22.60 4.00
C ARG A 143 -0.66 22.80 3.65
N GLU A 144 0.19 21.89 4.11
CA GLU A 144 1.64 21.98 3.99
C GLU A 144 2.28 20.68 3.48
N GLY A 145 3.56 20.72 3.20
CA GLY A 145 4.38 19.57 2.86
C GLY A 145 4.11 18.97 1.48
N TYR A 146 4.58 17.76 1.27
CA TYR A 146 4.56 17.07 -0.01
C TYR A 146 3.13 16.74 -0.48
N ARG A 147 2.85 16.97 -1.77
CA ARG A 147 1.60 16.57 -2.42
C ARG A 147 1.74 15.16 -3.00
N VAL A 148 1.00 14.20 -2.47
CA VAL A 148 0.92 12.84 -3.00
C VAL A 148 0.16 12.83 -4.32
N ARG A 149 0.68 12.10 -5.31
CA ARG A 149 0.10 11.94 -6.65
C ARG A 149 -0.53 10.57 -6.86
N ASP A 150 0.02 9.53 -6.23
CA ASP A 150 -0.52 8.17 -6.30
C ASP A 150 -1.21 7.78 -4.98
N VAL A 151 -2.46 8.22 -4.83
CA VAL A 151 -3.24 8.03 -3.60
C VAL A 151 -3.85 6.64 -3.45
N LEU A 152 -3.78 5.80 -4.49
CA LEU A 152 -4.40 4.47 -4.51
C LEU A 152 -3.38 3.32 -4.64
N HIS A 153 -2.08 3.61 -4.64
CA HIS A 153 -1.10 2.53 -4.72
C HIS A 153 -0.90 1.85 -3.37
N GLY A 154 -1.06 0.53 -3.34
CA GLY A 154 -0.91 -0.27 -2.12
C GLY A 154 0.55 -0.46 -1.69
N PHE A 155 1.54 -0.32 -2.58
CA PHE A 155 2.95 -0.43 -2.24
C PHE A 155 3.42 0.81 -1.49
N LYS A 156 3.34 0.76 -0.19
CA LYS A 156 3.64 1.86 0.72
C LYS A 156 4.16 1.36 2.06
N GLY A 157 4.70 2.29 2.84
CA GLY A 157 5.10 2.00 4.21
C GLY A 157 4.80 3.19 5.11
N TRP A 158 4.72 2.92 6.39
CA TRP A 158 4.41 3.91 7.42
C TRP A 158 5.17 3.63 8.71
N THR A 159 5.40 4.68 9.51
CA THR A 159 5.81 4.47 10.89
C THR A 159 4.58 4.12 11.73
N ARG A 160 4.70 3.19 12.68
CA ARG A 160 3.57 2.79 13.54
C ARG A 160 3.02 3.95 14.35
N SER A 161 3.89 4.89 14.75
CA SER A 161 3.44 6.12 15.42
C SER A 161 2.56 6.99 14.51
N ALA A 162 2.88 7.11 13.21
CA ALA A 162 2.06 7.84 12.25
C ALA A 162 0.73 7.11 12.00
N PHE A 163 0.76 5.78 11.86
CA PHE A 163 -0.45 4.97 11.65
C PHE A 163 -1.43 5.09 12.82
N ALA A 164 -0.93 4.99 14.05
CA ALA A 164 -1.74 5.17 15.24
C ALA A 164 -2.40 6.57 15.30
N GLN A 165 -1.66 7.63 14.91
CA GLN A 165 -2.21 8.99 14.83
C GLN A 165 -3.31 9.11 13.78
N MET A 166 -3.18 8.40 12.65
CA MET A 166 -4.16 8.47 11.56
C MET A 166 -5.55 7.99 11.99
N ARG A 167 -5.67 7.12 12.99
CA ARG A 167 -6.95 6.56 13.47
C ARG A 167 -7.78 6.08 12.29
N ILE A 168 -7.20 5.18 11.52
CA ILE A 168 -7.84 4.58 10.34
C ILE A 168 -9.17 3.93 10.75
N LEU A 169 -10.18 4.07 9.92
CA LEU A 169 -11.50 3.49 10.14
C LEU A 169 -11.78 2.38 9.14
N ASP A 170 -12.54 1.38 9.58
CA ASP A 170 -12.87 0.26 8.71
C ASP A 170 -14.00 0.61 7.72
N HIS A 171 -13.62 1.20 6.60
CA HIS A 171 -14.49 1.42 5.45
C HIS A 171 -14.29 0.38 4.33
N GLY A 172 -13.53 -0.68 4.60
CA GLY A 172 -13.33 -1.85 3.73
C GLY A 172 -12.29 -1.68 2.63
N LEU A 173 -12.30 -0.63 1.82
CA LEU A 173 -11.40 -0.42 0.68
C LEU A 173 -10.85 1.02 0.57
N SER A 174 -10.93 1.80 1.63
CA SER A 174 -10.51 3.21 1.60
C SER A 174 -9.08 3.44 2.05
N ILE A 175 -8.42 2.44 2.61
CA ILE A 175 -7.14 2.57 3.33
C ILE A 175 -6.10 3.39 2.55
N ASP A 176 -5.97 3.17 1.25
CA ASP A 176 -4.94 3.82 0.46
C ASP A 176 -5.10 5.34 0.42
N ILE A 177 -6.30 5.82 0.11
CA ILE A 177 -6.60 7.25 0.12
C ILE A 177 -6.75 7.78 1.55
N GLU A 178 -7.29 6.97 2.47
CA GLU A 178 -7.48 7.37 3.86
C GLU A 178 -6.15 7.73 4.52
N MET A 179 -5.12 6.91 4.37
CA MET A 179 -3.78 7.22 4.88
C MET A 179 -3.26 8.55 4.34
N VAL A 180 -3.46 8.86 3.06
CA VAL A 180 -3.02 10.12 2.45
C VAL A 180 -3.80 11.31 2.99
N VAL A 181 -5.12 11.23 3.07
CA VAL A 181 -5.97 12.31 3.58
C VAL A 181 -5.68 12.57 5.06
N ARG A 182 -5.57 11.51 5.86
CA ARG A 182 -5.19 11.62 7.28
C ARG A 182 -3.80 12.23 7.45
N ALA A 183 -2.83 11.82 6.61
CA ALA A 183 -1.50 12.41 6.62
C ALA A 183 -1.53 13.91 6.23
N TYR A 184 -2.46 14.35 5.38
CA TYR A 184 -2.66 15.78 5.10
C TYR A 184 -3.22 16.53 6.30
N LYS A 185 -4.31 16.04 6.90
CA LYS A 185 -5.00 16.68 8.03
C LYS A 185 -4.10 16.79 9.26
N LEU A 186 -3.36 15.73 9.56
CA LEU A 186 -2.47 15.62 10.72
C LEU A 186 -1.04 16.14 10.46
N GLN A 187 -0.77 16.68 9.28
CA GLN A 187 0.54 17.19 8.87
C GLN A 187 1.67 16.17 9.01
N ILE A 188 1.36 14.86 8.89
CA ILE A 188 2.36 13.80 8.90
C ILE A 188 3.28 13.99 7.71
N LYS A 189 4.59 13.96 7.94
CA LYS A 189 5.59 14.06 6.89
C LYS A 189 5.49 12.85 5.97
N ARG A 190 5.41 13.12 4.67
CA ARG A 190 5.14 12.11 3.64
C ARG A 190 5.92 12.38 2.38
N VAL A 191 6.20 11.34 1.62
CA VAL A 191 6.99 11.40 0.39
C VAL A 191 6.57 10.30 -0.58
N GLU A 192 6.84 10.50 -1.86
CA GLU A 192 6.77 9.48 -2.91
C GLU A 192 8.15 9.26 -3.53
N PHE A 193 8.41 8.02 -3.93
CA PHE A 193 9.51 7.68 -4.82
C PHE A 193 8.99 6.93 -6.06
N PRO A 194 9.67 7.00 -7.21
CA PRO A 194 9.20 6.34 -8.42
C PRO A 194 9.37 4.83 -8.34
N THR A 195 8.33 4.10 -8.78
CA THR A 195 8.34 2.66 -9.01
C THR A 195 7.76 2.35 -10.37
N SER A 196 7.94 1.12 -10.84
CA SER A 196 7.34 0.61 -12.06
C SER A 196 6.30 -0.44 -11.72
N GLU A 197 5.13 -0.37 -12.36
CA GLU A 197 4.14 -1.42 -12.32
C GLU A 197 3.83 -1.87 -13.75
N ILE A 198 4.05 -3.15 -14.01
CA ILE A 198 3.74 -3.81 -15.27
C ILE A 198 2.41 -4.56 -15.16
N ALA A 199 1.82 -4.88 -16.31
CA ALA A 199 0.60 -5.67 -16.36
C ALA A 199 0.81 -7.04 -15.69
N ARG A 200 -0.21 -7.49 -14.98
CA ARG A 200 -0.20 -8.78 -14.29
C ARG A 200 -0.15 -9.93 -15.28
N HIS A 201 0.71 -10.90 -15.02
CA HIS A 201 0.84 -12.09 -15.85
C HIS A 201 -0.04 -13.26 -15.40
N TYR A 202 -0.49 -13.26 -14.14
CA TYR A 202 -1.24 -14.36 -13.51
C TYR A 202 -2.44 -13.84 -12.73
N GLY A 203 -3.53 -14.63 -12.74
CA GLY A 203 -4.74 -14.37 -11.99
C GLY A 203 -5.53 -13.14 -12.43
N ASP A 204 -6.70 -12.96 -11.84
CA ASP A 204 -7.58 -11.85 -12.16
C ASP A 204 -7.38 -10.67 -11.19
N THR A 205 -7.67 -9.47 -11.67
CA THR A 205 -7.69 -8.30 -10.80
C THR A 205 -9.00 -8.27 -10.01
N HIS A 206 -8.90 -8.25 -8.69
CA HIS A 206 -10.06 -8.11 -7.79
C HIS A 206 -10.59 -6.67 -7.70
N PHE A 207 -9.96 -5.75 -8.44
CA PHE A 207 -10.28 -4.33 -8.39
C PHE A 207 -11.30 -3.95 -9.47
N HIS A 208 -12.57 -3.77 -9.08
CA HIS A 208 -13.63 -3.33 -9.96
C HIS A 208 -13.83 -1.81 -9.83
N ILE A 209 -13.70 -1.08 -10.94
CA ILE A 209 -13.69 0.39 -10.99
C ILE A 209 -14.94 1.01 -10.35
N TRP A 210 -16.15 0.57 -10.75
CA TRP A 210 -17.40 1.16 -10.28
C TRP A 210 -17.71 0.93 -8.79
N PRO A 211 -17.66 -0.31 -8.27
CA PRO A 211 -17.88 -0.55 -6.85
C PRO A 211 -16.85 0.16 -5.97
N THR A 212 -15.61 0.19 -6.39
CA THR A 212 -14.51 0.86 -5.66
C THR A 212 -14.68 2.36 -5.67
N GLY A 213 -14.97 2.97 -6.83
CA GLY A 213 -15.20 4.41 -6.94
C GLY A 213 -16.32 4.90 -6.01
N ARG A 214 -17.41 4.13 -5.91
CA ARG A 214 -18.52 4.43 -5.01
C ARG A 214 -18.12 4.41 -3.53
N LYS A 215 -17.31 3.43 -3.12
CA LYS A 215 -16.78 3.33 -1.75
C LYS A 215 -15.83 4.48 -1.42
N LEU A 216 -14.96 4.85 -2.35
CA LEU A 216 -14.05 5.98 -2.19
C LEU A 216 -14.83 7.31 -2.04
N LEU A 217 -15.88 7.55 -2.82
CA LEU A 217 -16.73 8.73 -2.68
C LEU A 217 -17.47 8.75 -1.34
N THR A 218 -17.92 7.60 -0.86
CA THR A 218 -18.56 7.48 0.47
C THR A 218 -17.55 7.85 1.56
N TYR A 219 -16.33 7.34 1.48
CA TYR A 219 -15.26 7.71 2.40
C TYR A 219 -14.97 9.21 2.38
N LEU A 220 -14.81 9.81 1.18
CA LEU A 220 -14.53 11.24 1.07
C LEU A 220 -15.63 12.11 1.70
N ARG A 221 -16.92 11.74 1.50
CA ARG A 221 -18.05 12.41 2.16
C ARG A 221 -17.99 12.29 3.68
N PHE A 222 -17.67 11.11 4.18
CA PHE A 222 -17.49 10.88 5.60
C PHE A 222 -16.35 11.76 6.16
N GLU A 223 -15.21 11.79 5.49
CA GLU A 223 -14.03 12.54 5.95
C GLU A 223 -14.22 14.06 5.91
N LEU A 224 -15.11 14.58 5.04
CA LEU A 224 -15.49 16.00 5.05
C LEU A 224 -16.21 16.42 6.34
N GLY A 225 -16.98 15.50 6.94
CA GLY A 225 -17.68 15.74 8.21
C GLY A 225 -16.90 15.35 9.45
N ARG A 226 -15.74 14.71 9.30
CA ARG A 226 -14.92 14.24 10.41
C ARG A 226 -14.11 15.39 11.02
N ASN A 227 -14.49 15.78 12.22
CA ASN A 227 -13.68 16.68 13.06
C ASN A 227 -12.62 15.84 13.79
N ASP A 228 -11.36 16.26 13.70
CA ASP A 228 -10.22 15.61 14.37
C ASP A 228 -10.07 16.06 15.80
#